data_5300d0febcc06e49ee5af38c34e49c37
#
_entry.id   5300d0febcc06e49ee5af38c34e49c37
#
_cell.length_a   1.000
_cell.length_b   1.000
_cell.length_c   1.000
_cell.angle_alpha   90.00
_cell.angle_beta   90.00
_cell.angle_gamma   90.00
#
_symmetry.space_group_name_H-M   'P 1'
#
loop_
_entity.id
_entity.type
_entity.pdbx_description
1 polymer ?
#
loop_
_entity_poly.entity_id
_entity_poly.type
_entity_poly.pdbx_seq_one_letter_code
_entity_poly.pdbx_strand_id
1 'polypeptide(L)'
;QMIEYNLANILALNEILVAFDKEEFMFECEYAELLKKTDEWYKKSDRFELGKLLENIKSKTDFTEEFIVFLTEIRTERNYFVHNVFKEDLFTKEFQNNPKQFIPRLQQLIGKMHSANEELVNIFADMKKEVKLIY
;
A
#
# COMPACT_ATOMS: atom_id res chain seq x y z
N GLN A 1 -5.61 -0.93 5.32
CA GLN A 1 -5.37 0.53 5.42
C GLN A 1 -3.90 0.90 5.49
N MET A 2 -3.10 0.14 6.24
CA MET A 2 -1.64 0.39 6.32
C MET A 2 -0.96 0.25 4.96
N ILE A 3 -1.33 -0.75 4.17
CA ILE A 3 -0.78 -0.96 2.84
C ILE A 3 -1.09 0.23 1.94
N GLU A 4 -2.33 0.68 1.92
CA GLU A 4 -2.75 1.83 1.12
C GLU A 4 -1.99 3.10 1.52
N TYR A 5 -1.82 3.33 2.81
CA TYR A 5 -1.09 4.49 3.30
C TYR A 5 0.40 4.42 2.93
N ASN A 6 1.01 3.25 3.06
CA ASN A 6 2.39 3.06 2.65
C ASN A 6 2.59 3.26 1.14
N LEU A 7 1.66 2.77 0.32
CA LEU A 7 1.69 3.01 -1.12
C LEU A 7 1.51 4.49 -1.46
N ALA A 8 0.62 5.18 -0.74
CA ALA A 8 0.43 6.62 -0.91
C ALA A 8 1.70 7.41 -0.57
N ASN A 9 2.41 7.02 0.49
CA ASN A 9 3.70 7.62 0.84
C ASN A 9 4.72 7.44 -0.29
N ILE A 10 4.81 6.26 -0.86
CA ILE A 10 5.74 5.95 -1.95
C ILE A 10 5.39 6.77 -3.20
N LEU A 11 4.11 6.83 -3.56
CA LEU A 11 3.67 7.63 -4.71
C LEU A 11 3.94 9.12 -4.51
N ALA A 12 3.70 9.64 -3.31
CA ALA A 12 3.98 11.04 -2.99
C ALA A 12 5.47 11.36 -3.10
N LEU A 13 6.32 10.51 -2.53
CA LEU A 13 7.76 10.70 -2.61
C LEU A 13 8.28 10.55 -4.04
N ASN A 14 7.75 9.59 -4.78
CA ASN A 14 8.09 9.41 -6.20
C ASN A 14 7.73 10.66 -7.02
N GLU A 15 6.57 11.25 -6.77
CA GLU A 15 6.15 12.49 -7.44
C GLU A 15 7.13 13.62 -7.16
N ILE A 16 7.59 13.75 -5.92
CA ILE A 16 8.58 14.75 -5.53
C ILE A 16 9.92 14.48 -6.23
N LEU A 17 10.39 13.22 -6.23
CA LEU A 17 11.67 12.85 -6.85
C LEU A 17 11.68 13.10 -8.36
N VAL A 18 10.56 12.86 -9.02
CA VAL A 18 10.45 13.06 -10.47
C VAL A 18 10.40 14.55 -10.84
N ALA A 19 9.83 15.38 -9.97
CA ALA A 19 9.73 16.83 -10.20
C ALA A 19 11.07 17.55 -10.13
N PHE A 20 12.09 16.94 -9.49
CA PHE A 20 13.43 17.51 -9.39
C PHE A 20 14.35 16.82 -10.37
N ASP A 21 15.10 17.64 -11.12
CA ASP A 21 16.16 17.13 -12.00
C ASP A 21 17.21 16.40 -11.16
N LYS A 22 17.51 15.16 -11.51
CA LYS A 22 18.43 14.29 -10.76
C LYS A 22 19.90 14.67 -10.96
N GLU A 23 20.23 15.94 -10.94
CA GLU A 23 21.64 16.36 -11.06
C GLU A 23 22.30 16.36 -9.69
N GLU A 24 23.15 15.36 -9.49
CA GLU A 24 24.31 15.31 -8.60
C GLU A 24 24.13 15.58 -7.09
N PHE A 25 23.05 16.20 -6.63
CA PHE A 25 22.93 16.60 -5.22
C PHE A 25 21.63 16.11 -4.62
N MET A 26 21.72 15.70 -3.36
CA MET A 26 20.55 15.41 -2.52
C MET A 26 19.72 16.69 -2.40
N PHE A 27 18.51 16.70 -2.94
CA PHE A 27 17.64 17.86 -2.80
C PHE A 27 16.90 17.84 -1.48
N GLU A 28 16.47 19.02 -1.02
CA GLU A 28 15.73 19.20 0.21
C GLU A 28 14.23 19.23 -0.07
N CYS A 29 13.47 18.59 0.79
CA CYS A 29 12.02 18.58 0.73
C CYS A 29 11.44 18.80 2.13
N GLU A 30 10.49 19.69 2.24
CA GLU A 30 9.78 19.89 3.51
C GLU A 30 8.90 18.68 3.81
N TYR A 31 8.99 18.17 5.03
CA TYR A 31 8.21 17.03 5.48
C TYR A 31 6.69 17.30 5.36
N ALA A 32 6.28 18.55 5.64
CA ALA A 32 4.89 18.97 5.50
C ALA A 32 4.38 18.81 4.05
N GLU A 33 5.21 19.08 3.06
CA GLU A 33 4.86 18.90 1.66
C GLU A 33 4.66 17.42 1.32
N LEU A 34 5.56 16.56 1.81
CA LEU A 34 5.43 15.11 1.63
C LEU A 34 4.13 14.60 2.24
N LEU A 35 3.82 15.01 3.47
CA LEU A 35 2.58 14.61 4.14
C LEU A 35 1.34 15.06 3.36
N LYS A 36 1.35 16.28 2.84
CA LYS A 36 0.25 16.79 2.03
C LYS A 36 0.01 15.94 0.78
N LYS A 37 1.08 15.60 0.07
CA LYS A 37 0.99 14.75 -1.13
C LYS A 37 0.54 13.33 -0.80
N THR A 38 1.02 12.77 0.31
CA THR A 38 0.57 11.47 0.80
C THR A 38 -0.92 11.46 1.07
N ASP A 39 -1.42 12.49 1.75
CA ASP A 39 -2.84 12.61 2.04
C ASP A 39 -3.68 12.75 0.76
N GLU A 40 -3.19 13.48 -0.22
CA GLU A 40 -3.86 13.60 -1.51
C GLU A 40 -3.99 12.23 -2.22
N TRP A 41 -2.92 11.45 -2.25
CA TRP A 41 -2.96 10.11 -2.82
C TRP A 41 -3.87 9.18 -2.03
N TYR A 42 -3.81 9.23 -0.71
CA TYR A 42 -4.64 8.40 0.15
C TYR A 42 -6.13 8.71 -0.01
N LYS A 43 -6.49 10.00 -0.09
CA LYS A 43 -7.88 10.42 -0.29
C LYS A 43 -8.42 10.03 -1.66
N LYS A 44 -7.59 10.09 -2.71
CA LYS A 44 -7.99 9.63 -4.04
C LYS A 44 -8.33 8.15 -4.06
N SER A 45 -7.69 7.36 -3.21
CA SER A 45 -7.90 5.92 -3.13
C SER A 45 -9.05 5.51 -2.22
N ASP A 46 -9.67 6.46 -1.50
CA ASP A 46 -10.67 6.19 -0.46
C ASP A 46 -11.86 5.36 -0.95
N ARG A 47 -12.26 5.53 -2.21
CA ARG A 47 -13.37 4.78 -2.80
C ARG A 47 -12.97 3.51 -3.54
N PHE A 48 -11.75 3.43 -4.05
CA PHE A 48 -11.28 2.37 -4.92
C PHE A 48 -10.09 1.64 -4.35
N GLU A 49 -9.62 2.15 -3.22
CA GLU A 49 -8.72 1.44 -2.35
C GLU A 49 -7.43 0.98 -3.01
N LEU A 50 -7.01 -0.20 -2.61
CA LEU A 50 -5.75 -0.79 -3.00
C LEU A 50 -5.59 -0.96 -4.52
N GLY A 51 -6.66 -1.29 -5.23
CA GLY A 51 -6.60 -1.51 -6.67
C GLY A 51 -6.12 -0.30 -7.46
N LYS A 52 -6.64 0.88 -7.12
CA LYS A 52 -6.27 2.12 -7.79
C LYS A 52 -4.84 2.54 -7.48
N LEU A 53 -4.42 2.37 -6.23
CA LEU A 53 -3.04 2.63 -5.83
C LEU A 53 -2.08 1.69 -6.56
N LEU A 54 -2.41 0.42 -6.69
CA LEU A 54 -1.59 -0.55 -7.41
C LEU A 54 -1.43 -0.21 -8.89
N GLU A 55 -2.48 0.27 -9.54
CA GLU A 55 -2.39 0.73 -10.93
C GLU A 55 -1.38 1.88 -11.07
N ASN A 56 -1.41 2.83 -10.15
CA ASN A 56 -0.47 3.95 -10.16
C ASN A 56 0.96 3.50 -9.83
N ILE A 57 1.12 2.61 -8.87
CA ILE A 57 2.43 2.03 -8.52
C ILE A 57 3.02 1.33 -9.75
N LYS A 58 2.24 0.52 -10.43
CA LYS A 58 2.69 -0.21 -11.61
C LYS A 58 3.14 0.72 -12.74
N SER A 59 2.43 1.82 -12.96
CA SER A 59 2.73 2.74 -14.06
C SER A 59 3.80 3.77 -13.73
N LYS A 60 3.99 4.11 -12.45
CA LYS A 60 4.83 5.24 -12.03
C LYS A 60 6.09 4.87 -11.28
N THR A 61 6.22 3.62 -10.85
CA THR A 61 7.36 3.18 -10.03
C THR A 61 8.01 1.93 -10.64
N ASP A 62 9.20 1.60 -10.10
CA ASP A 62 9.99 0.46 -10.55
C ASP A 62 9.80 -0.77 -9.65
N PHE A 63 8.62 -0.95 -9.09
CA PHE A 63 8.32 -2.14 -8.31
C PHE A 63 8.53 -3.40 -9.15
N THR A 64 9.09 -4.42 -8.55
CA THR A 64 9.25 -5.70 -9.24
C THR A 64 7.89 -6.29 -9.56
N GLU A 65 7.82 -7.00 -10.68
CA GLU A 65 6.59 -7.67 -11.09
C GLU A 65 6.12 -8.67 -10.04
N GLU A 66 7.05 -9.37 -9.41
CA GLU A 66 6.76 -10.31 -8.34
C GLU A 66 6.08 -9.64 -7.15
N PHE A 67 6.55 -8.47 -6.76
CA PHE A 67 5.95 -7.73 -5.65
C PHE A 67 4.56 -7.19 -6.03
N ILE A 68 4.38 -6.73 -7.25
CA ILE A 68 3.06 -6.31 -7.75
C ILE A 68 2.07 -7.48 -7.71
N VAL A 69 2.50 -8.66 -8.14
CA VAL A 69 1.68 -9.88 -8.07
C VAL A 69 1.31 -10.20 -6.63
N PHE A 70 2.27 -10.12 -5.71
CA PHE A 70 2.04 -10.36 -4.28
C PHE A 70 0.99 -9.41 -3.69
N LEU A 71 1.10 -8.12 -4.00
CA LEU A 71 0.12 -7.12 -3.55
C LEU A 71 -1.26 -7.36 -4.17
N THR A 72 -1.30 -7.79 -5.42
CA THR A 72 -2.54 -8.14 -6.12
C THR A 72 -3.23 -9.35 -5.47
N GLU A 73 -2.45 -10.35 -5.08
CA GLU A 73 -2.97 -11.51 -4.34
C GLU A 73 -3.58 -11.10 -3.01
N ILE A 74 -2.93 -10.20 -2.27
CA ILE A 74 -3.46 -9.66 -1.01
C ILE A 74 -4.80 -8.97 -1.26
N ARG A 75 -4.89 -8.15 -2.30
CA ARG A 75 -6.12 -7.47 -2.67
C ARG A 75 -7.24 -8.47 -2.97
N THR A 76 -6.95 -9.49 -3.74
CA THR A 76 -7.91 -10.53 -4.11
C THR A 76 -8.42 -11.27 -2.87
N GLU A 77 -7.53 -11.63 -1.97
CA GLU A 77 -7.88 -12.32 -0.73
C GLU A 77 -8.70 -11.42 0.21
N ARG A 78 -8.31 -10.15 0.35
CA ARG A 78 -9.09 -9.18 1.15
C ARG A 78 -10.51 -9.04 0.62
N ASN A 79 -10.65 -8.93 -0.71
CA ASN A 79 -11.97 -8.83 -1.33
C ASN A 79 -12.79 -10.09 -1.10
N TYR A 80 -12.16 -11.26 -1.15
CA TYR A 80 -12.83 -12.52 -0.82
C TYR A 80 -13.41 -12.50 0.60
N PHE A 81 -12.61 -12.08 1.58
CA PHE A 81 -13.07 -12.02 2.97
C PHE A 81 -14.20 -11.00 3.16
N VAL A 82 -14.09 -9.83 2.52
CA VAL A 82 -15.14 -8.80 2.61
C VAL A 82 -16.47 -9.32 2.08
N HIS A 83 -16.46 -10.06 0.97
CA HIS A 83 -17.69 -10.52 0.33
C HIS A 83 -18.24 -11.83 0.90
N ASN A 84 -17.38 -12.70 1.44
CA ASN A 84 -17.78 -14.05 1.81
C ASN A 84 -17.73 -14.33 3.30
N VAL A 85 -17.00 -13.54 4.08
CA VAL A 85 -16.82 -13.78 5.52
C VAL A 85 -17.39 -12.62 6.34
N PHE A 86 -17.04 -11.38 5.96
CA PHE A 86 -17.46 -10.18 6.67
C PHE A 86 -18.48 -9.42 5.83
N LYS A 87 -19.63 -9.10 6.42
CA LYS A 87 -20.63 -8.28 5.75
C LYS A 87 -21.28 -7.37 6.79
N GLU A 88 -21.05 -6.07 6.68
CA GLU A 88 -21.63 -5.05 7.56
C GLU A 88 -21.47 -5.40 9.05
N ASP A 89 -20.24 -5.67 9.49
CA ASP A 89 -19.90 -6.05 10.87
C ASP A 89 -20.48 -7.40 11.34
N LEU A 90 -21.14 -8.14 10.45
CA LEU A 90 -21.66 -9.47 10.75
C LEU A 90 -20.95 -10.53 9.93
N PHE A 91 -20.71 -11.66 10.56
CA PHE A 91 -20.16 -12.81 9.85
C PHE A 91 -21.23 -13.45 8.98
N THR A 92 -20.85 -13.86 7.77
CA THR A 92 -21.76 -14.60 6.89
C THR A 92 -22.12 -15.95 7.49
N LYS A 93 -23.24 -16.53 7.03
CA LYS A 93 -23.66 -17.88 7.46
C LYS A 93 -22.60 -18.93 7.16
N GLU A 94 -21.89 -18.77 6.02
CA GLU A 94 -20.83 -19.68 5.63
C GLU A 94 -19.71 -19.69 6.68
N PHE A 95 -19.27 -18.52 7.14
CA PHE A 95 -18.26 -18.43 8.19
C PHE A 95 -18.78 -19.01 9.51
N GLN A 96 -20.01 -18.68 9.91
CA GLN A 96 -20.61 -19.17 11.16
C GLN A 96 -20.70 -20.69 11.18
N ASN A 97 -21.00 -21.31 10.04
CA ASN A 97 -21.15 -22.77 9.93
C ASN A 97 -19.80 -23.49 9.88
N ASN A 98 -18.77 -22.86 9.31
CA ASN A 98 -17.47 -23.48 9.10
C ASN A 98 -16.30 -22.53 9.47
N PRO A 99 -16.24 -22.05 10.73
CA PRO A 99 -15.20 -21.08 11.11
C PRO A 99 -13.79 -21.66 10.96
N LYS A 100 -13.61 -22.95 11.20
CA LYS A 100 -12.28 -23.60 11.11
C LYS A 100 -11.70 -23.58 9.71
N GLN A 101 -12.53 -23.48 8.69
CA GLN A 101 -12.09 -23.42 7.29
C GLN A 101 -11.46 -22.06 6.97
N PHE A 102 -11.99 -20.99 7.57
CA PHE A 102 -11.59 -19.62 7.23
C PHE A 102 -10.48 -19.08 8.14
N ILE A 103 -10.38 -19.54 9.38
CA ILE A 103 -9.40 -19.03 10.34
C ILE A 103 -7.94 -19.16 9.84
N PRO A 104 -7.48 -20.36 9.39
CA PRO A 104 -6.11 -20.47 8.86
C PRO A 104 -5.86 -19.59 7.65
N ARG A 105 -6.84 -19.46 6.78
CA ARG A 105 -6.76 -18.62 5.58
C ARG A 105 -6.64 -17.14 5.95
N LEU A 106 -7.41 -16.69 6.94
CA LEU A 106 -7.33 -15.33 7.45
C LEU A 106 -5.96 -15.05 8.09
N GLN A 107 -5.44 -16.01 8.86
CA GLN A 107 -4.12 -15.90 9.47
C GLN A 107 -3.02 -15.75 8.41
N GLN A 108 -3.11 -16.51 7.32
CA GLN A 108 -2.18 -16.39 6.19
C GLN A 108 -2.27 -14.99 5.54
N LEU A 109 -3.47 -14.48 5.36
CA LEU A 109 -3.67 -13.14 4.80
C LEU A 109 -3.03 -12.07 5.69
N ILE A 110 -3.26 -12.15 7.00
CA ILE A 110 -2.66 -11.22 7.97
C ILE A 110 -1.14 -11.26 7.88
N GLY A 111 -0.55 -12.46 7.83
CA GLY A 111 0.89 -12.64 7.66
C GLY A 111 1.42 -12.02 6.37
N LYS A 112 0.72 -12.21 5.27
CA LYS A 112 1.09 -11.60 3.97
C LYS A 112 0.99 -10.07 4.01
N MET A 113 -0.05 -9.54 4.63
CA MET A 113 -0.21 -8.09 4.78
C MET A 113 0.92 -7.49 5.62
N HIS A 114 1.31 -8.18 6.68
CA HIS A 114 2.42 -7.75 7.53
C HIS A 114 3.74 -7.74 6.75
N SER A 115 4.03 -8.80 6.02
CA SER A 115 5.23 -8.88 5.17
C SER A 115 5.23 -7.80 4.09
N ALA A 116 4.09 -7.54 3.47
CA ALA A 116 3.96 -6.49 2.46
C ALA A 116 4.24 -5.11 3.06
N ASN A 117 3.72 -4.83 4.25
CA ASN A 117 3.96 -3.55 4.92
C ASN A 117 5.44 -3.35 5.26
N GLU A 118 6.11 -4.39 5.73
CA GLU A 118 7.56 -4.33 6.00
C GLU A 118 8.34 -4.00 4.73
N GLU A 119 8.01 -4.65 3.62
CA GLU A 119 8.67 -4.41 2.33
C GLU A 119 8.42 -2.97 1.85
N LEU A 120 7.19 -2.48 1.97
CA LEU A 120 6.85 -1.12 1.58
C LEU A 120 7.58 -0.08 2.42
N VAL A 121 7.71 -0.31 3.71
CA VAL A 121 8.49 0.56 4.60
C VAL A 121 9.96 0.59 4.17
N ASN A 122 10.52 -0.55 3.82
CA ASN A 122 11.91 -0.65 3.35
C ASN A 122 12.10 0.09 2.02
N ILE A 123 11.17 -0.08 1.08
CA ILE A 123 11.21 0.65 -0.20
C ILE A 123 11.17 2.16 0.04
N PHE A 124 10.29 2.62 0.90
CA PHE A 124 10.18 4.04 1.23
C PHE A 124 11.46 4.56 1.88
N ALA A 125 12.04 3.79 2.79
CA ALA A 125 13.29 4.14 3.46
C ALA A 125 14.43 4.29 2.45
N ASP A 126 14.51 3.40 1.46
CA ASP A 126 15.51 3.48 0.39
C ASP A 126 15.29 4.72 -0.48
N MET A 127 14.05 5.03 -0.82
CA MET A 127 13.73 6.24 -1.58
C MET A 127 14.11 7.52 -0.81
N LYS A 128 13.90 7.53 0.50
CA LYS A 128 14.23 8.69 1.35
C LYS A 128 15.73 9.01 1.37
N LYS A 129 16.59 8.06 1.02
CA LYS A 129 18.04 8.30 0.94
C LYS A 129 18.39 9.31 -0.15
N GLU A 130 17.51 9.48 -1.13
CA GLU A 130 17.73 10.41 -2.25
C GLU A 130 17.27 11.84 -1.95
N VAL A 131 16.66 12.07 -0.78
CA VAL A 131 16.11 13.37 -0.41
C VAL A 131 16.37 13.67 1.06
N LYS A 132 16.69 14.92 1.36
CA LYS A 132 16.79 15.40 2.73
C LYS A 132 15.47 16.01 3.15
N LEU A 133 14.81 15.36 4.14
CA LEU A 133 13.56 15.88 4.68
C LEU A 133 13.83 16.95 5.74
N ILE A 134 13.15 18.08 5.58
CA ILE A 134 13.21 19.20 6.54
C ILE A 134 11.94 19.15 7.38
N TYR A 135 12.13 18.94 8.65
CA TYR A 135 11.03 18.83 9.61
C TYR A 135 10.61 20.19 10.16
#